data_6e62b49ce3427e5d75099dc6d8051ab6
#
_entry.id   6e62b49ce3427e5d75099dc6d8051ab6
#
_cell.length_a   1.000
_cell.length_b   1.000
_cell.length_c   1.000
_cell.angle_alpha   90.00
_cell.angle_beta   90.00
_cell.angle_gamma   90.00
#
_symmetry.space_group_name_H-M   'P 1'
#
loop_
_entity.id
_entity.type
_entity.pdbx_description
1 polymer ?
#
loop_
_entity_poly.entity_id
_entity_poly.type
_entity_poly.pdbx_seq_one_letter_code
_entity_poly.pdbx_strand_id
1 'polypeptide(L)'
;MNISGDAPFHEILKQVNGLAIPESPHDDEHTRYAILELINNSMRAHREKKVHEKIRTELKAEKDVLTIRIIDQGGGFDMSGLPYDIDKSVGEIDTNSNSFQLYREENQYKKFGMGLIVAKKLFPIFEISFYDENDETIPYTPGKVVGTRIDMGIRWNNV
;
A
#
# COMPACT_ATOMS: atom_id res chain seq x y z
N MET A 1 -10.92 3.57 -8.93
CA MET A 1 -11.72 3.78 -7.69
C MET A 1 -11.13 4.94 -6.92
N ASN A 2 -11.97 5.84 -6.46
CA ASN A 2 -11.56 6.96 -5.62
C ASN A 2 -12.31 6.90 -4.30
N ILE A 3 -11.58 6.97 -3.19
CA ILE A 3 -12.15 6.93 -1.85
C ILE A 3 -11.83 8.25 -1.16
N SER A 4 -12.87 8.89 -0.57
CA SER A 4 -12.66 10.10 0.23
C SER A 4 -11.73 9.81 1.40
N GLY A 5 -10.80 10.74 1.69
CA GLY A 5 -9.93 10.66 2.87
C GLY A 5 -10.69 10.67 4.20
N ASP A 6 -11.98 10.98 4.18
CA ASP A 6 -12.87 11.00 5.35
C ASP A 6 -13.83 9.80 5.39
N ALA A 7 -13.73 8.86 4.45
CA ALA A 7 -14.66 7.75 4.36
C ALA A 7 -14.59 6.85 5.61
N PRO A 8 -15.74 6.46 6.19
CA PRO A 8 -15.76 5.50 7.29
C PRO A 8 -15.42 4.10 6.77
N PHE A 9 -14.99 3.23 7.66
CA PHE A 9 -14.50 1.90 7.30
C PHE A 9 -15.51 1.08 6.50
N HIS A 10 -16.80 1.13 6.87
CA HIS A 10 -17.83 0.37 6.15
C HIS A 10 -17.98 0.82 4.69
N GLU A 11 -17.76 2.10 4.41
CA GLU A 11 -17.79 2.64 3.05
C GLU A 11 -16.59 2.16 2.25
N ILE A 12 -15.40 2.16 2.88
CA ILE A 12 -14.18 1.64 2.26
C ILE A 12 -14.36 0.17 1.89
N LEU A 13 -14.87 -0.62 2.83
CA LEU A 13 -15.09 -2.05 2.63
C LEU A 13 -16.09 -2.30 1.51
N LYS A 14 -17.18 -1.53 1.46
CA LYS A 14 -18.17 -1.63 0.40
C LYS A 14 -17.58 -1.34 -0.97
N GLN A 15 -16.80 -0.28 -1.09
CA GLN A 15 -16.19 0.08 -2.38
C GLN A 15 -15.14 -0.96 -2.82
N VAL A 16 -14.32 -1.45 -1.91
CA VAL A 16 -13.33 -2.50 -2.23
C VAL A 16 -14.03 -3.79 -2.65
N ASN A 17 -15.08 -4.19 -1.96
CA ASN A 17 -15.85 -5.39 -2.32
C ASN A 17 -16.57 -5.26 -3.67
N GLY A 18 -16.94 -4.03 -4.05
CA GLY A 18 -17.57 -3.75 -5.33
C GLY A 18 -16.60 -3.58 -6.50
N LEU A 19 -15.31 -3.62 -6.23
CA LEU A 19 -14.29 -3.40 -7.25
C LEU A 19 -14.22 -4.57 -8.22
N ALA A 20 -14.22 -4.26 -9.52
CA ALA A 20 -14.02 -5.27 -10.56
C ALA A 20 -12.53 -5.65 -10.61
N ILE A 21 -12.22 -6.89 -10.27
CA ILE A 21 -10.86 -7.40 -10.26
C ILE A 21 -10.58 -8.12 -11.58
N PRO A 22 -9.58 -7.68 -12.36
CA PRO A 22 -9.17 -8.41 -13.55
C PRO A 22 -8.66 -9.82 -13.20
N GLU A 23 -8.74 -10.73 -14.16
CA GLU A 23 -8.23 -12.08 -13.97
C GLU A 23 -6.76 -12.08 -13.56
N SER A 24 -6.44 -12.89 -12.57
CA SER A 24 -5.07 -13.04 -12.06
C SER A 24 -4.91 -14.41 -11.39
N PRO A 25 -3.68 -14.82 -11.04
CA PRO A 25 -3.47 -16.09 -10.33
C PRO A 25 -3.98 -16.10 -8.90
N HIS A 26 -4.29 -14.92 -8.33
CA HIS A 26 -4.85 -14.83 -6.98
C HIS A 26 -6.36 -14.90 -6.98
N ASP A 27 -6.93 -15.40 -5.87
CA ASP A 27 -8.36 -15.24 -5.60
C ASP A 27 -8.67 -13.75 -5.43
N ASP A 28 -9.87 -13.35 -5.86
CA ASP A 28 -10.33 -11.98 -5.69
C ASP A 28 -10.28 -11.53 -4.23
N GLU A 29 -10.57 -12.43 -3.29
CA GLU A 29 -10.51 -12.12 -1.85
C GLU A 29 -9.11 -11.72 -1.39
N HIS A 30 -8.07 -12.43 -1.86
CA HIS A 30 -6.69 -12.10 -1.53
C HIS A 30 -6.29 -10.74 -2.11
N THR A 31 -6.68 -10.49 -3.35
CA THR A 31 -6.42 -9.21 -4.00
C THR A 31 -7.13 -8.06 -3.28
N ARG A 32 -8.41 -8.25 -2.92
CA ARG A 32 -9.16 -7.25 -2.16
C ARG A 32 -8.56 -7.00 -0.79
N TYR A 33 -8.10 -8.05 -0.13
CA TYR A 33 -7.44 -7.91 1.17
C TYR A 33 -6.18 -7.04 1.08
N ALA A 34 -5.32 -7.29 0.09
CA ALA A 34 -4.12 -6.50 -0.12
C ALA A 34 -4.46 -5.03 -0.39
N ILE A 35 -5.44 -4.79 -1.27
CA ILE A 35 -5.91 -3.42 -1.58
C ILE A 35 -6.43 -2.74 -0.31
N LEU A 36 -7.26 -3.43 0.47
CA LEU A 36 -7.84 -2.89 1.69
C LEU A 36 -6.77 -2.49 2.71
N GLU A 37 -5.75 -3.33 2.89
CA GLU A 37 -4.66 -3.06 3.82
C GLU A 37 -3.89 -1.79 3.41
N LEU A 38 -3.59 -1.63 2.13
CA LEU A 38 -2.89 -0.45 1.64
C LEU A 38 -3.77 0.81 1.71
N ILE A 39 -5.05 0.69 1.40
CA ILE A 39 -5.99 1.82 1.55
C ILE A 39 -6.09 2.24 3.01
N ASN A 40 -6.17 1.30 3.94
CA ASN A 40 -6.22 1.61 5.36
C ASN A 40 -4.97 2.34 5.83
N ASN A 41 -3.80 1.98 5.32
CA ASN A 41 -2.57 2.69 5.61
C ASN A 41 -2.63 4.14 5.09
N SER A 42 -3.10 4.34 3.87
CA SER A 42 -3.27 5.65 3.27
C SER A 42 -4.30 6.49 4.04
N MET A 43 -5.42 5.88 4.45
CA MET A 43 -6.45 6.54 5.25
C MET A 43 -5.89 7.01 6.58
N ARG A 44 -5.06 6.20 7.22
CA ARG A 44 -4.41 6.58 8.47
C ARG A 44 -3.48 7.79 8.26
N ALA A 45 -2.67 7.76 7.20
CA ALA A 45 -1.77 8.87 6.87
C ALA A 45 -2.55 10.15 6.63
N HIS A 46 -3.66 10.09 5.88
CA HIS A 46 -4.53 11.25 5.64
C HIS A 46 -5.11 11.80 6.95
N ARG A 47 -5.56 10.92 7.85
CA ARG A 47 -6.10 11.35 9.15
C ARG A 47 -5.04 12.04 10.02
N GLU A 48 -3.85 11.46 10.06
CA GLU A 48 -2.74 12.03 10.85
C GLU A 48 -2.31 13.41 10.33
N LYS A 49 -2.37 13.62 9.03
CA LYS A 49 -2.01 14.88 8.38
C LYS A 49 -3.20 15.80 8.18
N LYS A 50 -4.41 15.39 8.54
CA LYS A 50 -5.66 16.13 8.34
C LYS A 50 -5.90 16.48 6.86
N VAL A 51 -5.61 15.55 5.98
CA VAL A 51 -5.81 15.68 4.54
C VAL A 51 -7.15 15.05 4.17
N HIS A 52 -7.97 15.77 3.42
CA HIS A 52 -9.30 15.32 3.00
C HIS A 52 -9.36 14.87 1.53
N GLU A 53 -8.22 14.91 0.84
CA GLU A 53 -8.13 14.51 -0.55
C GLU A 53 -8.45 13.01 -0.73
N LYS A 54 -8.82 12.66 -1.96
CA LYS A 54 -9.19 11.26 -2.27
C LYS A 54 -7.96 10.38 -2.40
N ILE A 55 -8.13 9.13 -1.99
CA ILE A 55 -7.17 8.06 -2.23
C ILE A 55 -7.60 7.36 -3.51
N ARG A 56 -6.69 7.24 -4.46
CA ARG A 56 -6.99 6.68 -5.77
C ARG A 56 -6.39 5.29 -5.91
N THR A 57 -7.20 4.35 -6.41
CA THR A 57 -6.78 2.99 -6.70
C THR A 57 -7.06 2.69 -8.17
N GLU A 58 -6.04 2.24 -8.88
CA GLU A 58 -6.11 1.89 -10.29
C GLU A 58 -5.68 0.44 -10.48
N LEU A 59 -6.47 -0.33 -11.25
CA LEU A 59 -6.16 -1.71 -11.60
C LEU A 59 -6.02 -1.81 -13.10
N LYS A 60 -4.98 -2.50 -13.56
CA LYS A 60 -4.71 -2.71 -14.97
C LYS A 60 -4.19 -4.12 -15.21
N ALA A 61 -4.82 -4.84 -16.12
CA ALA A 61 -4.35 -6.15 -16.57
C ALA A 61 -3.90 -6.03 -18.02
N GLU A 62 -2.65 -6.35 -18.30
CA GLU A 62 -2.07 -6.23 -19.62
C GLU A 62 -0.95 -7.26 -19.78
N LYS A 63 -0.99 -8.05 -20.85
CA LYS A 63 0.06 -9.02 -21.19
C LYS A 63 0.46 -9.93 -20.03
N ASP A 64 -0.52 -10.53 -19.39
CA ASP A 64 -0.30 -11.45 -18.26
C ASP A 64 0.33 -10.79 -17.02
N VAL A 65 0.09 -9.50 -16.85
CA VAL A 65 0.48 -8.76 -15.66
C VAL A 65 -0.72 -8.02 -15.12
N LEU A 66 -1.06 -8.26 -13.86
CA LEU A 66 -1.99 -7.42 -13.12
C LEU A 66 -1.18 -6.41 -12.34
N THR A 67 -1.43 -5.13 -12.57
CA THR A 67 -0.81 -4.03 -11.83
C THR A 67 -1.87 -3.28 -11.05
N ILE A 68 -1.57 -2.99 -9.79
CA ILE A 68 -2.45 -2.23 -8.90
C ILE A 68 -1.64 -1.06 -8.36
N ARG A 69 -2.17 0.15 -8.55
CA ARG A 69 -1.53 1.37 -8.06
C ARG A 69 -2.43 2.04 -7.04
N ILE A 70 -1.87 2.38 -5.89
CA ILE A 70 -2.57 3.14 -4.85
C ILE A 70 -1.81 4.43 -4.62
N ILE A 71 -2.52 5.55 -4.75
CA ILE A 71 -1.94 6.91 -4.67
C ILE A 71 -2.64 7.65 -3.56
N ASP A 72 -1.86 8.17 -2.60
CA ASP A 72 -2.38 9.02 -1.54
C ASP A 72 -1.64 10.35 -1.45
N GLN A 73 -2.15 11.25 -0.62
CA GLN A 73 -1.57 12.55 -0.34
C GLN A 73 -1.23 12.71 1.14
N GLY A 74 -0.86 11.62 1.79
CA GLY A 74 -0.58 11.58 3.21
C GLY A 74 0.81 12.07 3.64
N GLY A 75 1.57 12.67 2.73
CA GLY A 75 2.88 13.23 3.05
C GLY A 75 4.04 12.24 3.04
N GLY A 76 3.80 11.00 2.64
CA GLY A 76 4.83 9.97 2.63
C GLY A 76 5.19 9.49 4.04
N PHE A 77 6.21 8.67 4.13
CA PHE A 77 6.73 8.18 5.39
C PHE A 77 8.20 7.80 5.27
N ASP A 78 8.90 7.81 6.39
CA ASP A 78 10.31 7.42 6.44
C ASP A 78 10.40 5.89 6.49
N MET A 79 10.85 5.29 5.40
CA MET A 79 10.99 3.84 5.28
C MET A 79 12.05 3.27 6.24
N SER A 80 12.99 4.09 6.70
CA SER A 80 13.99 3.66 7.69
C SER A 80 13.37 3.39 9.06
N GLY A 81 12.16 3.90 9.32
CA GLY A 81 11.41 3.60 10.53
C GLY A 81 10.73 2.24 10.54
N LEU A 82 10.73 1.51 9.42
CA LEU A 82 10.19 0.16 9.37
C LEU A 82 11.15 -0.83 10.05
N PRO A 83 10.62 -1.87 10.71
CA PRO A 83 11.45 -2.85 11.41
C PRO A 83 12.14 -3.85 10.47
N TYR A 84 12.03 -3.65 9.17
CA TYR A 84 12.57 -4.53 8.13
C TYR A 84 12.85 -3.69 6.88
N ASP A 85 13.66 -4.26 5.98
CA ASP A 85 13.93 -3.67 4.68
C ASP A 85 12.86 -4.14 3.69
N ILE A 86 11.94 -3.24 3.30
CA ILE A 86 10.85 -3.58 2.38
C ILE A 86 11.35 -3.96 0.97
N ASP A 87 12.57 -3.56 0.61
CA ASP A 87 13.16 -3.89 -0.68
C ASP A 87 13.69 -5.32 -0.73
N LYS A 88 13.86 -5.98 0.42
CA LYS A 88 14.22 -7.39 0.47
C LYS A 88 13.03 -8.27 0.11
N SER A 89 13.31 -9.49 -0.36
CA SER A 89 12.26 -10.48 -0.58
C SER A 89 11.58 -10.83 0.74
N VAL A 90 10.30 -11.24 0.66
CA VAL A 90 9.52 -11.58 1.86
C VAL A 90 10.20 -12.67 2.69
N GLY A 91 10.85 -13.65 2.04
CA GLY A 91 11.57 -14.71 2.74
C GLY A 91 12.78 -14.24 3.54
N GLU A 92 13.31 -13.05 3.25
CA GLU A 92 14.44 -12.44 3.95
C GLU A 92 13.98 -11.52 5.10
N ILE A 93 12.68 -11.26 5.22
CA ILE A 93 12.13 -10.41 6.28
C ILE A 93 11.84 -11.28 7.50
N ASP A 94 12.55 -11.01 8.59
CA ASP A 94 12.36 -11.72 9.86
C ASP A 94 11.35 -10.99 10.73
N THR A 95 10.11 -11.51 10.76
CA THR A 95 9.03 -10.94 11.57
C THR A 95 9.16 -11.26 13.06
N ASN A 96 10.12 -12.11 13.43
CA ASN A 96 10.42 -12.45 14.82
C ASN A 96 11.64 -11.71 15.35
N SER A 97 12.24 -10.82 14.55
CA SER A 97 13.36 -10.00 15.01
C SER A 97 12.97 -9.08 16.17
N ASN A 98 13.93 -8.74 17.01
CA ASN A 98 13.69 -7.81 18.11
C ASN A 98 13.20 -6.44 17.60
N SER A 99 13.76 -5.96 16.50
CA SER A 99 13.35 -4.69 15.89
C SER A 99 11.88 -4.72 15.46
N PHE A 100 11.44 -5.81 14.87
CA PHE A 100 10.06 -5.98 14.44
C PHE A 100 9.12 -6.04 15.64
N GLN A 101 9.49 -6.76 16.69
CA GLN A 101 8.70 -6.86 17.90
C GLN A 101 8.56 -5.53 18.63
N LEU A 102 9.65 -4.78 18.74
CA LEU A 102 9.63 -3.44 19.31
C LEU A 102 8.72 -2.50 18.51
N TYR A 103 8.78 -2.59 17.19
CA TYR A 103 7.89 -1.81 16.32
C TYR A 103 6.42 -2.15 16.59
N ARG A 104 6.10 -3.43 16.72
CA ARG A 104 4.73 -3.88 17.02
C ARG A 104 4.24 -3.36 18.37
N GLU A 105 5.08 -3.36 19.37
CA GLU A 105 4.74 -2.83 20.70
C GLU A 105 4.49 -1.33 20.68
N GLU A 106 5.35 -0.57 20.01
CA GLU A 106 5.23 0.88 19.87
C GLU A 106 4.03 1.28 19.00
N ASN A 107 3.67 0.45 18.03
CA ASN A 107 2.62 0.73 17.05
C ASN A 107 1.50 -0.31 17.10
N GLN A 108 1.19 -0.83 18.28
CA GLN A 108 0.24 -1.94 18.46
C GLN A 108 -1.14 -1.72 17.82
N TYR A 109 -1.54 -0.49 17.61
CA TYR A 109 -2.79 -0.13 16.94
C TYR A 109 -2.58 0.27 15.47
N LYS A 110 -1.34 0.32 15.02
CA LYS A 110 -0.96 0.69 13.66
C LYS A 110 -0.41 -0.54 12.95
N LYS A 111 -1.23 -1.16 12.11
CA LYS A 111 -0.84 -2.36 11.33
C LYS A 111 0.01 -2.04 10.10
N PHE A 112 0.57 -0.84 10.03
CA PHE A 112 1.23 -0.29 8.85
C PHE A 112 2.27 -1.23 8.24
N GLY A 113 3.22 -1.71 9.06
CA GLY A 113 4.28 -2.59 8.56
C GLY A 113 3.77 -3.95 8.08
N MET A 114 2.73 -4.47 8.72
CA MET A 114 2.18 -5.78 8.38
C MET A 114 1.43 -5.76 7.05
N GLY A 115 0.69 -4.70 6.78
CA GLY A 115 -0.04 -4.56 5.52
C GLY A 115 0.88 -4.53 4.32
N LEU A 116 2.03 -3.86 4.43
CA LEU A 116 3.04 -3.81 3.37
C LEU A 116 3.64 -5.19 3.10
N ILE A 117 3.94 -5.96 4.14
CA ILE A 117 4.47 -7.32 3.99
C ILE A 117 3.46 -8.23 3.29
N VAL A 118 2.21 -8.19 3.70
CA VAL A 118 1.15 -8.99 3.08
C VAL A 118 1.00 -8.65 1.60
N ALA A 119 0.95 -7.37 1.28
CA ALA A 119 0.82 -6.93 -0.11
C ALA A 119 2.03 -7.39 -0.95
N LYS A 120 3.24 -7.24 -0.44
CA LYS A 120 4.45 -7.67 -1.13
C LYS A 120 4.50 -9.19 -1.32
N LYS A 121 4.00 -9.95 -0.35
CA LYS A 121 3.93 -11.40 -0.45
C LYS A 121 2.99 -11.84 -1.57
N LEU A 122 1.85 -11.20 -1.69
CA LEU A 122 0.85 -11.52 -2.72
C LEU A 122 1.25 -10.99 -4.10
N PHE A 123 1.96 -9.87 -4.13
CA PHE A 123 2.34 -9.21 -5.38
C PHE A 123 3.86 -9.01 -5.41
N PRO A 124 4.61 -9.96 -6.01
CA PRO A 124 6.08 -9.92 -6.04
C PRO A 124 6.67 -8.70 -6.73
N ILE A 125 5.94 -8.10 -7.69
CA ILE A 125 6.31 -6.81 -8.23
C ILE A 125 5.78 -5.78 -7.25
N PHE A 126 6.69 -5.03 -6.59
CA PHE A 126 6.29 -4.14 -5.51
C PHE A 126 7.25 -2.96 -5.43
N GLU A 127 6.73 -1.75 -5.57
CA GLU A 127 7.52 -0.52 -5.52
C GLU A 127 6.78 0.56 -4.74
N ILE A 128 7.48 1.22 -3.83
CA ILE A 128 6.99 2.37 -3.11
C ILE A 128 7.76 3.59 -3.59
N SER A 129 7.05 4.62 -4.03
CA SER A 129 7.66 5.88 -4.43
C SER A 129 6.94 7.06 -3.79
N PHE A 130 7.65 8.17 -3.64
CA PHE A 130 7.13 9.42 -3.11
C PHE A 130 7.13 10.47 -4.21
N TYR A 131 6.21 11.40 -4.15
CA TYR A 131 6.11 12.45 -5.16
C TYR A 131 5.89 13.81 -4.51
N ASP A 132 6.32 14.86 -5.23
CA ASP A 132 6.19 16.24 -4.79
C ASP A 132 4.96 16.94 -5.41
N GLU A 133 4.82 18.23 -5.17
CA GLU A 133 3.71 19.04 -5.68
C GLU A 133 3.66 19.14 -7.20
N ASN A 134 4.78 18.88 -7.87
CA ASN A 134 4.88 18.85 -9.33
C ASN A 134 4.67 17.45 -9.91
N ASP A 135 4.22 16.50 -9.08
CA ASP A 135 4.00 15.11 -9.46
C ASP A 135 5.27 14.36 -9.86
N GLU A 136 6.41 14.87 -9.45
CA GLU A 136 7.71 14.24 -9.71
C GLU A 136 8.09 13.30 -8.59
N THR A 137 8.67 12.15 -8.95
CA THR A 137 9.19 11.19 -7.99
C THR A 137 10.44 11.74 -7.33
N ILE A 138 10.42 11.81 -6.00
CA ILE A 138 11.54 12.31 -5.21
C ILE A 138 11.87 11.33 -4.07
N PRO A 139 13.10 11.36 -3.51
CA PRO A 139 13.39 10.67 -2.27
C PRO A 139 12.51 11.21 -1.14
N TYR A 140 12.26 10.41 -0.12
CA TYR A 140 11.51 10.89 1.03
C TYR A 140 12.21 12.10 1.65
N THR A 141 11.55 13.25 1.57
CA THR A 141 12.07 14.53 2.08
C THR A 141 10.93 15.19 2.85
N PRO A 142 11.02 15.24 4.19
CA PRO A 142 9.97 15.88 5.01
C PRO A 142 9.67 17.30 4.53
N GLY A 143 8.40 17.63 4.41
CA GLY A 143 7.94 18.93 3.96
C GLY A 143 7.90 19.13 2.45
N LYS A 144 8.49 18.24 1.65
CA LYS A 144 8.45 18.29 0.19
C LYS A 144 7.58 17.22 -0.42
N VAL A 145 7.47 16.07 0.24
CA VAL A 145 6.65 14.96 -0.24
C VAL A 145 5.18 15.28 -0.03
N VAL A 146 4.40 15.22 -1.10
CA VAL A 146 2.93 15.36 -1.06
C VAL A 146 2.29 14.03 -0.69
N GLY A 147 2.77 12.94 -1.27
CA GLY A 147 2.16 11.65 -1.02
C GLY A 147 2.99 10.47 -1.47
N THR A 148 2.34 9.31 -1.43
CA THR A 148 2.94 8.02 -1.71
C THR A 148 2.20 7.34 -2.86
N ARG A 149 2.98 6.69 -3.73
CA ARG A 149 2.47 5.76 -4.74
C ARG A 149 2.99 4.38 -4.41
N ILE A 150 2.09 3.43 -4.31
CA ILE A 150 2.45 2.02 -4.18
C ILE A 150 2.01 1.32 -5.45
N ASP A 151 2.98 0.77 -6.17
CA ASP A 151 2.75 -0.04 -7.36
C ASP A 151 3.01 -1.49 -7.00
N MET A 152 1.99 -2.33 -7.10
CA MET A 152 2.13 -3.76 -6.87
C MET A 152 1.61 -4.52 -8.06
N GLY A 153 2.23 -5.66 -8.34
CA GLY A 153 1.83 -6.44 -9.49
C GLY A 153 2.19 -7.91 -9.38
N ILE A 154 1.54 -8.70 -10.20
CA ILE A 154 1.84 -10.11 -10.34
C ILE A 154 1.79 -10.47 -11.82
N ARG A 155 2.78 -11.23 -12.22
CA ARG A 155 2.88 -11.79 -13.57
C ARG A 155 2.48 -13.25 -13.51
N TRP A 156 1.64 -13.69 -14.46
CA TRP A 156 1.35 -15.11 -14.61
C TRP A 156 1.73 -15.55 -16.02
N ASN A 157 2.14 -16.79 -16.14
CA ASN A 157 2.54 -17.35 -17.40
C ASN A 157 1.42 -18.15 -18.01
N ASN A 158 1.14 -17.85 -19.28
CA ASN A 158 0.27 -18.65 -20.12
C ASN A 158 1.15 -19.59 -20.96
N VAL A 159 1.91 -20.41 -20.30
CA VAL A 159 2.76 -21.38 -21.01
C VAL A 159 1.93 -22.52 -21.52
#